data_ebfc3d820710cefab889da5f4efe96e4
#
_entry.id   ebfc3d820710cefab889da5f4efe96e4
#
_cell.length_a   1.000
_cell.length_b   1.000
_cell.length_c   1.000
_cell.angle_alpha   90.00
_cell.angle_beta   90.00
_cell.angle_gamma   90.00
#
_symmetry.space_group_name_H-M   'P 1'
#
loop_
_entity.id
_entity.type
_entity.pdbx_description
1 polymer ?
#
loop_
_entity_poly.entity_id
_entity_poly.type
_entity_poly.pdbx_seq_one_letter_code
_entity_poly.pdbx_strand_id
1 'polypeptide(L)'
;VSRRLFTSESVTEGHPDKIADQISDTILDALLREDPSSRVAVETLITTGLVHVAGEVTTKAWADIPTLVRNRILEIGYDSSKKGFDGASCGVSVSIGSQSPDIAQGVDTAYENRVEGDDDELDRQGAGDQGLMFGYACDETPELMPLPIHLAHRLSRRLSEVRKNGTIPYLRPDGKTQVTIEYDGDKAVRLDTVVVSSQHASDIDLDSLLAPDVREFVVEHVLGQLVEDGIKLDTEGYRLLVNPTGRFEIGGPMGDAGLTGRKIIIDTYGGMARHGGGAFSGKDPSKVDRSAAYAMRWVAKNVVAAGLASRCEVQVAYAIGKAEPVGLFVETFGTAAVDVERIENAIGEVFDLRPAAIIRDLDLLRPIYARTAAYGHFGRELPDFTWERTDRVDALRAAAGL
;
A
#
# COMPACT_ATOMS: atom_id res chain seq x y z
N VAL A 1 -28.68 16.97 9.45
CA VAL A 1 -27.37 16.40 9.09
C VAL A 1 -27.59 14.97 8.62
N SER A 2 -27.15 14.66 7.42
CA SER A 2 -27.40 13.33 6.85
C SER A 2 -26.28 12.39 7.29
N ARG A 3 -26.64 11.33 8.01
CA ARG A 3 -25.74 10.24 8.34
C ARG A 3 -25.42 9.44 7.09
N ARG A 4 -24.14 9.09 6.89
CA ARG A 4 -23.65 8.35 5.72
C ARG A 4 -22.80 7.18 6.16
N LEU A 5 -22.85 6.09 5.40
CA LEU A 5 -22.01 4.93 5.61
C LEU A 5 -20.88 4.91 4.59
N PHE A 6 -19.66 4.66 5.04
CA PHE A 6 -18.50 4.47 4.18
C PHE A 6 -17.81 3.15 4.52
N THR A 7 -17.48 2.38 3.51
CA THR A 7 -16.90 1.04 3.65
C THR A 7 -15.52 0.96 3.00
N SER A 8 -14.57 0.39 3.73
CA SER A 8 -13.27 -0.03 3.19
C SER A 8 -13.03 -1.50 3.50
N GLU A 9 -12.16 -2.12 2.72
CA GLU A 9 -11.78 -3.51 2.92
C GLU A 9 -10.26 -3.67 2.94
N SER A 10 -9.80 -4.76 3.52
CA SER A 10 -8.42 -5.20 3.48
C SER A 10 -8.34 -6.72 3.34
N VAL A 11 -7.17 -7.21 3.05
CA VAL A 11 -6.89 -8.63 2.92
C VAL A 11 -5.65 -9.02 3.70
N THR A 12 -5.54 -10.29 4.07
CA THR A 12 -4.34 -10.82 4.72
C THR A 12 -3.22 -11.04 3.71
N GLU A 13 -2.01 -11.26 4.22
CA GLU A 13 -0.84 -11.61 3.42
C GLU A 13 -0.99 -12.92 2.64
N GLY A 14 -1.93 -13.78 3.02
CA GLY A 14 -2.25 -15.04 2.34
C GLY A 14 -3.30 -14.93 1.25
N HIS A 15 -3.88 -13.75 1.01
CA HIS A 15 -4.74 -13.53 -0.16
C HIS A 15 -3.92 -13.66 -1.45
N PRO A 16 -4.42 -14.34 -2.50
CA PRO A 16 -3.63 -14.62 -3.71
C PRO A 16 -3.00 -13.39 -4.36
N ASP A 17 -3.73 -12.29 -4.50
CA ASP A 17 -3.18 -11.05 -5.07
C ASP A 17 -2.07 -10.48 -4.17
N LYS A 18 -2.20 -10.60 -2.85
CA LYS A 18 -1.18 -10.13 -1.91
C LYS A 18 0.05 -11.03 -1.85
N ILE A 19 -0.12 -12.32 -2.06
CA ILE A 19 1.03 -13.21 -2.25
C ILE A 19 1.82 -12.77 -3.49
N ALA A 20 1.14 -12.50 -4.59
CA ALA A 20 1.77 -12.01 -5.82
C ALA A 20 2.53 -10.69 -5.60
N ASP A 21 1.94 -9.73 -4.92
CA ASP A 21 2.59 -8.46 -4.56
C ASP A 21 3.84 -8.68 -3.71
N GLN A 22 3.76 -9.53 -2.70
CA GLN A 22 4.89 -9.84 -1.82
C GLN A 22 6.03 -10.53 -2.56
N ILE A 23 5.73 -11.45 -3.47
CA ILE A 23 6.73 -12.11 -4.30
C ILE A 23 7.45 -11.09 -5.18
N SER A 24 6.71 -10.24 -5.87
CA SER A 24 7.28 -9.21 -6.74
C SER A 24 8.19 -8.25 -5.98
N ASP A 25 7.79 -7.79 -4.80
CA ASP A 25 8.59 -6.90 -3.97
C ASP A 25 9.78 -7.62 -3.29
N THR A 26 9.66 -8.90 -3.00
CA THR A 26 10.79 -9.70 -2.50
C THR A 26 11.91 -9.82 -3.54
N ILE A 27 11.54 -10.00 -4.81
CA ILE A 27 12.50 -10.02 -5.92
C ILE A 27 13.14 -8.64 -6.08
N LEU A 28 12.34 -7.57 -6.05
CA LEU A 28 12.85 -6.20 -6.11
C LEU A 28 13.88 -5.94 -5.01
N ASP A 29 13.57 -6.28 -3.77
CA ASP A 29 14.48 -6.07 -2.63
C ASP A 29 15.79 -6.84 -2.78
N ALA A 30 15.74 -8.08 -3.26
CA ALA A 30 16.92 -8.88 -3.50
C ALA A 30 17.86 -8.24 -4.53
N LEU A 31 17.31 -7.67 -5.57
CA LEU A 31 18.08 -6.97 -6.62
C LEU A 31 18.63 -5.64 -6.11
N LEU A 32 17.83 -4.82 -5.43
CA LEU A 32 18.27 -3.53 -4.88
C LEU A 32 19.36 -3.69 -3.81
N ARG A 33 19.36 -4.78 -3.07
CA ARG A 33 20.36 -5.03 -2.02
C ARG A 33 21.76 -5.12 -2.60
N GLU A 34 21.92 -5.72 -3.77
CA GLU A 34 23.21 -5.88 -4.45
C GLU A 34 23.50 -4.77 -5.45
N ASP A 35 22.46 -4.22 -6.09
CA ASP A 35 22.55 -3.14 -7.08
C ASP A 35 21.45 -2.12 -6.88
N PRO A 36 21.68 -1.05 -6.10
CA PRO A 36 20.68 -0.01 -5.88
C PRO A 36 20.19 0.70 -7.15
N SER A 37 20.96 0.64 -8.24
CA SER A 37 20.58 1.21 -9.53
C SER A 37 19.74 0.29 -10.41
N SER A 38 19.34 -0.88 -9.91
CA SER A 38 18.51 -1.84 -10.64
C SER A 38 17.22 -1.21 -11.16
N ARG A 39 16.90 -1.48 -12.43
CA ARG A 39 15.61 -1.16 -13.04
C ARG A 39 14.77 -2.43 -13.05
N VAL A 40 13.64 -2.39 -12.38
CA VAL A 40 12.82 -3.58 -12.12
C VAL A 40 11.35 -3.27 -12.39
N ALA A 41 10.74 -4.11 -13.21
CA ALA A 41 9.29 -4.16 -13.40
C ALA A 41 8.90 -5.64 -13.44
N VAL A 42 8.59 -6.22 -12.30
CA VAL A 42 8.30 -7.64 -12.13
C VAL A 42 6.87 -7.84 -11.66
N GLU A 43 6.15 -8.65 -12.40
CA GLU A 43 4.79 -9.06 -12.11
C GLU A 43 4.76 -10.56 -11.83
N THR A 44 3.85 -10.95 -10.94
CA THR A 44 3.69 -12.33 -10.50
C THR A 44 2.24 -12.76 -10.72
N LEU A 45 2.05 -13.95 -11.29
CA LEU A 45 0.80 -14.68 -11.31
C LEU A 45 0.94 -15.89 -10.40
N ILE A 46 -0.02 -16.13 -9.53
CA ILE A 46 -0.10 -17.32 -8.69
C ILE A 46 -1.47 -17.96 -8.87
N THR A 47 -1.48 -19.28 -9.02
CA THR A 47 -2.70 -20.07 -9.17
C THR A 47 -2.48 -21.45 -8.57
N THR A 48 -3.39 -22.39 -8.76
CA THR A 48 -3.26 -23.75 -8.22
C THR A 48 -1.91 -24.37 -8.60
N GLY A 49 -1.06 -24.64 -7.62
CA GLY A 49 0.21 -25.34 -7.78
C GLY A 49 1.29 -24.62 -8.59
N LEU A 50 1.08 -23.36 -9.00
CA LEU A 50 2.00 -22.66 -9.91
C LEU A 50 2.18 -21.19 -9.55
N VAL A 51 3.43 -20.75 -9.60
CA VAL A 51 3.82 -19.34 -9.63
C VAL A 51 4.53 -19.03 -10.94
N HIS A 52 4.10 -18.00 -11.64
CA HIS A 52 4.78 -17.47 -12.82
C HIS A 52 5.22 -16.05 -12.58
N VAL A 53 6.51 -15.78 -12.77
CA VAL A 53 7.13 -14.46 -12.62
C VAL A 53 7.52 -13.97 -14.00
N ALA A 54 7.05 -12.77 -14.36
CA ALA A 54 7.30 -12.16 -15.66
C ALA A 54 7.69 -10.69 -15.50
N GLY A 55 8.33 -10.13 -16.51
CA GLY A 55 8.65 -8.71 -16.53
C GLY A 55 9.99 -8.39 -17.17
N GLU A 56 10.48 -7.20 -16.88
CA GLU A 56 11.74 -6.67 -17.40
C GLU A 56 12.64 -6.21 -16.24
N VAL A 57 13.91 -6.59 -16.31
CA VAL A 57 14.92 -6.24 -15.32
C VAL A 57 16.22 -5.84 -16.01
N THR A 58 16.79 -4.72 -15.59
CA THR A 58 18.16 -4.32 -15.94
C THR A 58 18.93 -4.14 -14.64
N THR A 59 19.88 -5.03 -14.38
CA THR A 59 20.61 -5.08 -13.11
C THR A 59 21.98 -5.73 -13.30
N LYS A 60 22.92 -5.41 -12.39
CA LYS A 60 24.18 -6.11 -12.22
C LYS A 60 24.08 -7.21 -11.14
N ALA A 61 22.97 -7.23 -10.39
CA ALA A 61 22.73 -8.22 -9.36
C ALA A 61 22.25 -9.54 -9.95
N TRP A 62 22.41 -10.60 -9.17
CA TRP A 62 21.82 -11.90 -9.44
C TRP A 62 20.91 -12.30 -8.28
N ALA A 63 19.78 -12.90 -8.60
CA ALA A 63 18.84 -13.40 -7.59
C ALA A 63 18.38 -14.81 -7.95
N ASP A 64 18.35 -15.68 -6.95
CA ASP A 64 17.71 -17.00 -7.05
C ASP A 64 16.20 -16.86 -6.90
N ILE A 65 15.52 -16.51 -7.98
CA ILE A 65 14.09 -16.21 -7.96
C ILE A 65 13.26 -17.39 -7.46
N PRO A 66 13.45 -18.64 -7.93
CA PRO A 66 12.67 -19.76 -7.40
C PRO A 66 12.77 -19.92 -5.88
N THR A 67 13.97 -19.79 -5.31
CA THR A 67 14.17 -19.89 -3.86
C THR A 67 13.50 -18.73 -3.12
N LEU A 68 13.60 -17.49 -3.63
CA LEU A 68 12.92 -16.34 -3.05
C LEU A 68 11.40 -16.51 -3.03
N VAL A 69 10.83 -17.00 -4.14
CA VAL A 69 9.39 -17.29 -4.26
C VAL A 69 8.97 -18.34 -3.23
N ARG A 70 9.66 -19.46 -3.15
CA ARG A 70 9.34 -20.56 -2.23
C ARG A 70 9.40 -20.10 -0.78
N ASN A 71 10.46 -19.43 -0.40
CA ASN A 71 10.66 -18.96 0.97
C ASN A 71 9.56 -17.95 1.37
N ARG A 72 9.18 -17.03 0.48
CA ARG A 72 8.11 -16.08 0.78
C ARG A 72 6.77 -16.78 1.00
N ILE A 73 6.43 -17.75 0.18
CA ILE A 73 5.19 -18.52 0.31
C ILE A 73 5.17 -19.32 1.63
N LEU A 74 6.28 -19.93 1.99
CA LEU A 74 6.41 -20.67 3.25
C LEU A 74 6.31 -19.73 4.47
N GLU A 75 6.91 -18.54 4.42
CA GLU A 75 6.79 -17.52 5.48
C GLU A 75 5.34 -17.03 5.66
N ILE A 76 4.59 -16.93 4.58
CA ILE A 76 3.17 -16.59 4.63
C ILE A 76 2.38 -17.70 5.34
N GLY A 77 2.79 -18.93 5.20
CA GLY A 77 2.17 -20.07 5.87
C GLY A 77 1.55 -21.12 4.95
N TYR A 78 1.75 -21.01 3.64
CA TYR A 78 1.37 -22.09 2.70
C TYR A 78 2.51 -23.11 2.58
N ASP A 79 2.48 -24.08 3.45
CA ASP A 79 3.53 -25.08 3.67
C ASP A 79 3.04 -26.54 3.54
N SER A 80 1.81 -26.73 3.06
CA SER A 80 1.20 -28.05 2.94
C SER A 80 0.10 -28.07 1.90
N SER A 81 0.01 -29.15 1.14
CA SER A 81 -1.10 -29.43 0.22
C SER A 81 -2.46 -29.45 0.94
N LYS A 82 -2.50 -29.74 2.22
CA LYS A 82 -3.73 -29.69 3.04
C LYS A 82 -4.30 -28.26 3.17
N LYS A 83 -3.42 -27.27 3.06
CA LYS A 83 -3.83 -25.84 3.04
C LYS A 83 -4.18 -25.35 1.65
N GLY A 84 -4.00 -26.18 0.63
CA GLY A 84 -4.29 -25.89 -0.77
C GLY A 84 -3.10 -25.39 -1.58
N PHE A 85 -1.96 -25.08 -0.94
CA PHE A 85 -0.74 -24.64 -1.61
C PHE A 85 0.48 -24.96 -0.75
N ASP A 86 1.57 -25.39 -1.39
CA ASP A 86 2.82 -25.69 -0.72
C ASP A 86 4.00 -25.03 -1.44
N GLY A 87 4.60 -24.04 -0.78
CA GLY A 87 5.75 -23.30 -1.32
C GLY A 87 6.97 -24.18 -1.56
N ALA A 88 7.10 -25.31 -0.84
CA ALA A 88 8.23 -26.22 -1.03
C ALA A 88 8.16 -27.01 -2.34
N SER A 89 6.97 -27.26 -2.87
CA SER A 89 6.74 -28.16 -4.01
C SER A 89 6.01 -27.56 -5.20
N CYS A 90 5.51 -26.34 -5.10
CA CYS A 90 4.82 -25.68 -6.21
C CYS A 90 5.74 -25.49 -7.43
N GLY A 91 5.14 -25.43 -8.62
CA GLY A 91 5.85 -25.05 -9.83
C GLY A 91 6.23 -23.56 -9.78
N VAL A 92 7.44 -23.24 -10.23
CA VAL A 92 7.91 -21.86 -10.39
C VAL A 92 8.46 -21.70 -11.79
N SER A 93 7.88 -20.81 -12.59
CA SER A 93 8.40 -20.46 -13.90
C SER A 93 8.73 -18.97 -13.98
N VAL A 94 9.75 -18.63 -14.76
CA VAL A 94 10.30 -17.28 -14.84
C VAL A 94 10.47 -16.88 -16.31
N SER A 95 9.90 -15.74 -16.68
CA SER A 95 10.03 -15.13 -18.01
C SER A 95 10.40 -13.66 -17.83
N ILE A 96 11.69 -13.39 -17.68
CA ILE A 96 12.21 -12.04 -17.46
C ILE A 96 13.13 -11.65 -18.61
N GLY A 97 12.83 -10.52 -19.25
CA GLY A 97 13.63 -9.87 -20.27
C GLY A 97 14.38 -8.64 -19.74
N SER A 98 15.07 -7.94 -20.64
CA SER A 98 15.67 -6.64 -20.35
C SER A 98 14.70 -5.50 -20.69
N GLN A 99 14.88 -4.36 -20.03
CA GLN A 99 14.11 -3.15 -20.32
C GLN A 99 14.32 -2.69 -21.76
N SER A 100 13.27 -2.16 -22.41
CA SER A 100 13.35 -1.55 -23.73
C SER A 100 14.35 -0.40 -23.75
N PRO A 101 15.29 -0.37 -24.73
CA PRO A 101 16.20 0.77 -24.90
C PRO A 101 15.48 2.10 -25.14
N ASP A 102 14.32 2.07 -25.78
CA ASP A 102 13.53 3.28 -26.06
C ASP A 102 12.95 3.89 -24.78
N ILE A 103 12.53 3.07 -23.84
CA ILE A 103 12.07 3.52 -22.52
C ILE A 103 13.27 4.00 -21.70
N ALA A 104 14.37 3.26 -21.69
CA ALA A 104 15.58 3.59 -20.93
C ALA A 104 16.13 4.97 -21.31
N GLN A 105 16.07 5.34 -22.58
CA GLN A 105 16.53 6.65 -23.07
C GLN A 105 15.90 7.82 -22.32
N GLY A 106 14.59 7.79 -22.09
CA GLY A 106 13.86 8.87 -21.41
C GLY A 106 14.06 8.87 -19.90
N VAL A 107 14.34 7.70 -19.31
CA VAL A 107 14.60 7.57 -17.87
C VAL A 107 16.02 8.01 -17.54
N ASP A 108 17.00 7.57 -18.34
CA ASP A 108 18.42 7.81 -18.07
C ASP A 108 18.84 9.24 -18.39
N THR A 109 18.16 9.88 -19.35
CA THR A 109 18.43 11.29 -19.73
C THR A 109 17.11 11.97 -20.07
N ALA A 110 16.60 12.80 -19.17
CA ALA A 110 15.33 13.50 -19.33
C ALA A 110 15.34 14.51 -20.51
N TYR A 111 14.14 14.88 -20.93
CA TYR A 111 13.91 15.85 -22.00
C TYR A 111 14.59 17.19 -21.72
N GLU A 112 14.51 17.69 -20.49
CA GLU A 112 15.15 18.93 -20.04
C GLU A 112 16.63 18.92 -20.30
N ASN A 113 17.32 17.83 -20.00
CA ASN A 113 18.77 17.69 -20.25
C ASN A 113 19.09 17.46 -21.73
N ARG A 114 18.29 16.63 -22.44
CA ARG A 114 18.57 16.30 -23.85
C ARG A 114 18.28 17.42 -24.86
N VAL A 115 17.20 18.18 -24.60
CA VAL A 115 16.65 19.15 -25.59
C VAL A 115 16.76 20.58 -25.08
N GLU A 116 16.47 20.83 -23.79
CA GLU A 116 16.51 22.17 -23.23
C GLU A 116 17.91 22.59 -22.76
N GLY A 117 18.84 21.61 -22.64
CA GLY A 117 20.24 21.86 -22.30
C GLY A 117 20.46 22.21 -20.83
N ASP A 118 19.57 21.77 -19.96
CA ASP A 118 19.69 21.94 -18.52
C ASP A 118 20.75 20.97 -17.96
N ASP A 119 21.69 21.51 -17.18
CA ASP A 119 22.77 20.74 -16.55
C ASP A 119 22.51 20.39 -15.07
N ASP A 120 21.36 20.74 -14.54
CA ASP A 120 20.99 20.33 -13.17
C ASP A 120 21.00 18.80 -13.07
N GLU A 121 21.72 18.28 -12.10
CA GLU A 121 21.86 16.84 -11.89
C GLU A 121 20.52 16.16 -11.61
N LEU A 122 19.59 16.86 -10.95
CA LEU A 122 18.25 16.36 -10.67
C LEU A 122 17.33 16.34 -11.90
N ASP A 123 17.66 17.09 -12.94
CA ASP A 123 16.94 17.08 -14.21
C ASP A 123 17.43 16.00 -15.18
N ARG A 124 18.44 15.22 -14.82
CA ARG A 124 18.93 14.14 -15.68
C ARG A 124 17.99 12.96 -15.77
N GLN A 125 17.34 12.60 -14.65
CA GLN A 125 16.42 11.47 -14.62
C GLN A 125 15.00 11.91 -14.96
N GLY A 126 14.45 11.39 -16.07
CA GLY A 126 13.06 11.59 -16.45
C GLY A 126 12.13 10.56 -15.86
N ALA A 127 10.82 10.84 -15.91
CA ALA A 127 9.79 9.88 -15.58
C ALA A 127 9.79 8.71 -16.58
N GLY A 128 9.69 7.49 -16.07
CA GLY A 128 9.72 6.27 -16.91
C GLY A 128 8.44 6.03 -17.70
N ASP A 129 7.36 6.72 -17.35
CA ASP A 129 6.07 6.65 -18.03
C ASP A 129 5.29 7.95 -17.77
N GLN A 130 4.27 8.19 -18.58
CA GLN A 130 3.24 9.15 -18.24
C GLN A 130 2.40 8.62 -17.08
N GLY A 131 1.77 9.51 -16.31
CA GLY A 131 0.86 9.08 -15.27
C GLY A 131 0.42 10.22 -14.37
N LEU A 132 -0.56 9.92 -13.55
CA LEU A 132 -1.01 10.80 -12.48
C LEU A 132 -1.12 9.99 -11.19
N MET A 133 -0.75 10.60 -10.07
CA MET A 133 -0.69 9.97 -8.76
C MET A 133 -1.38 10.86 -7.75
N PHE A 134 -2.06 10.23 -6.81
CA PHE A 134 -2.75 10.91 -5.72
C PHE A 134 -2.12 10.57 -4.37
N GLY A 135 -2.10 11.57 -3.49
CA GLY A 135 -1.87 11.38 -2.07
C GLY A 135 -3.04 11.93 -1.26
N TYR A 136 -3.21 11.42 -0.06
CA TYR A 136 -4.30 11.80 0.83
C TYR A 136 -3.85 11.74 2.28
N ALA A 137 -4.40 12.63 3.11
CA ALA A 137 -4.32 12.58 4.56
C ALA A 137 -5.56 13.23 5.17
N CYS A 138 -5.93 12.81 6.36
CA CYS A 138 -7.00 13.40 7.15
C CYS A 138 -6.73 13.23 8.64
N ASP A 139 -7.47 13.94 9.46
CA ASP A 139 -7.27 13.97 10.93
C ASP A 139 -8.09 12.92 11.69
N GLU A 140 -8.52 11.85 11.02
CA GLU A 140 -9.35 10.81 11.65
C GLU A 140 -8.56 9.86 12.57
N THR A 141 -7.27 9.70 12.33
CA THR A 141 -6.38 8.83 13.13
C THR A 141 -5.07 9.54 13.46
N PRO A 142 -4.31 9.11 14.48
CA PRO A 142 -2.99 9.67 14.78
C PRO A 142 -2.02 9.62 13.60
N GLU A 143 -2.11 8.58 12.77
CA GLU A 143 -1.29 8.40 11.57
C GLU A 143 -1.79 9.22 10.37
N LEU A 144 -2.86 10.00 10.57
CA LEU A 144 -3.49 10.83 9.54
C LEU A 144 -4.00 10.03 8.34
N MET A 145 -4.60 8.88 8.63
CA MET A 145 -5.27 8.00 7.67
C MET A 145 -6.79 7.99 7.86
N PRO A 146 -7.54 7.69 6.79
CA PRO A 146 -8.98 7.40 6.92
C PRO A 146 -9.23 6.21 7.84
N LEU A 147 -10.18 6.36 8.76
CA LEU A 147 -10.48 5.31 9.76
C LEU A 147 -10.93 3.98 9.15
N PRO A 148 -11.77 3.93 8.10
CA PRO A 148 -12.24 2.65 7.56
C PRO A 148 -11.10 1.76 7.07
N ILE A 149 -10.19 2.27 6.24
CA ILE A 149 -9.05 1.48 5.75
C ILE A 149 -8.05 1.18 6.86
N HIS A 150 -7.82 2.12 7.75
CA HIS A 150 -6.93 1.93 8.89
C HIS A 150 -7.39 0.77 9.79
N LEU A 151 -8.67 0.74 10.12
CA LEU A 151 -9.27 -0.33 10.90
C LEU A 151 -9.27 -1.67 10.15
N ALA A 152 -9.61 -1.68 8.87
CA ALA A 152 -9.59 -2.89 8.04
C ALA A 152 -8.18 -3.50 7.97
N HIS A 153 -7.15 -2.69 7.81
CA HIS A 153 -5.75 -3.16 7.83
C HIS A 153 -5.34 -3.74 9.18
N ARG A 154 -5.70 -3.09 10.27
CA ARG A 154 -5.41 -3.61 11.62
C ARG A 154 -6.07 -4.96 11.87
N LEU A 155 -7.32 -5.11 11.44
CA LEU A 155 -8.05 -6.39 11.55
C LEU A 155 -7.38 -7.49 10.72
N SER A 156 -7.01 -7.22 9.48
CA SER A 156 -6.34 -8.19 8.61
C SER A 156 -4.97 -8.60 9.17
N ARG A 157 -4.18 -7.64 9.64
CA ARG A 157 -2.89 -7.92 10.27
C ARG A 157 -3.05 -8.74 11.55
N ARG A 158 -4.00 -8.39 12.40
CA ARG A 158 -4.28 -9.14 13.63
C ARG A 158 -4.73 -10.57 13.34
N LEU A 159 -5.54 -10.76 12.30
CA LEU A 159 -5.98 -12.09 11.86
C LEU A 159 -4.78 -12.99 11.50
N SER A 160 -3.80 -12.46 10.78
CA SER A 160 -2.55 -13.18 10.47
C SER A 160 -1.67 -13.40 11.72
N GLU A 161 -1.61 -12.44 12.61
CA GLU A 161 -0.84 -12.52 13.84
C GLU A 161 -1.34 -13.66 14.75
N VAL A 162 -2.65 -13.73 15.00
CA VAL A 162 -3.23 -14.78 15.87
C VAL A 162 -3.12 -16.17 15.24
N ARG A 163 -3.07 -16.27 13.92
CA ARG A 163 -2.74 -17.51 13.22
C ARG A 163 -1.30 -17.93 13.46
N LYS A 164 -0.37 -17.01 13.23
CA LYS A 164 1.09 -17.29 13.29
C LYS A 164 1.59 -17.53 14.70
N ASN A 165 1.04 -16.84 15.70
CA ASN A 165 1.45 -17.01 17.10
C ASN A 165 0.74 -18.17 17.83
N GLY A 166 -0.17 -18.87 17.15
CA GLY A 166 -0.89 -20.03 17.71
C GLY A 166 -2.08 -19.69 18.60
N THR A 167 -2.49 -18.43 18.71
CA THR A 167 -3.69 -18.03 19.46
C THR A 167 -4.93 -18.67 18.85
N ILE A 168 -5.05 -18.63 17.51
CA ILE A 168 -6.10 -19.34 16.76
C ILE A 168 -5.41 -20.27 15.75
N PRO A 169 -4.98 -21.47 16.17
CA PRO A 169 -4.07 -22.32 15.38
C PRO A 169 -4.72 -22.97 14.16
N TYR A 170 -6.06 -23.03 14.09
CA TYR A 170 -6.77 -23.62 12.96
C TYR A 170 -7.03 -22.66 11.80
N LEU A 171 -6.67 -21.39 11.92
CA LEU A 171 -6.72 -20.46 10.80
C LEU A 171 -5.70 -20.82 9.72
N ARG A 172 -6.07 -20.54 8.48
CA ARG A 172 -5.21 -20.66 7.31
C ARG A 172 -4.93 -19.28 6.72
N PRO A 173 -3.94 -19.15 5.82
CA PRO A 173 -3.39 -17.83 5.47
C PRO A 173 -4.35 -16.87 4.76
N ASP A 174 -5.31 -17.35 3.97
CA ASP A 174 -6.22 -16.48 3.22
C ASP A 174 -7.29 -15.87 4.11
N GLY A 175 -7.54 -14.59 3.94
CA GLY A 175 -8.57 -13.87 4.69
C GLY A 175 -8.85 -12.48 4.16
N LYS A 176 -10.03 -11.99 4.48
CA LYS A 176 -10.50 -10.64 4.13
C LYS A 176 -11.17 -9.99 5.32
N THR A 177 -11.07 -8.68 5.39
CA THR A 177 -11.80 -7.85 6.35
C THR A 177 -12.51 -6.72 5.63
N GLN A 178 -13.66 -6.31 6.15
CA GLN A 178 -14.41 -5.18 5.64
C GLN A 178 -14.98 -4.40 6.82
N VAL A 179 -14.90 -3.08 6.76
CA VAL A 179 -15.33 -2.18 7.83
C VAL A 179 -16.25 -1.13 7.25
N THR A 180 -17.42 -0.95 7.84
CA THR A 180 -18.36 0.12 7.53
C THR A 180 -18.47 1.07 8.72
N ILE A 181 -18.16 2.34 8.48
CA ILE A 181 -18.20 3.42 9.45
C ILE A 181 -19.33 4.38 9.11
N GLU A 182 -20.09 4.80 10.11
CA GLU A 182 -21.08 5.84 9.98
C GLU A 182 -20.43 7.20 10.24
N TYR A 183 -20.68 8.15 9.32
CA TYR A 183 -20.19 9.51 9.36
C TYR A 183 -21.32 10.50 9.61
N ASP A 184 -21.03 11.50 10.43
CA ASP A 184 -21.84 12.71 10.57
C ASP A 184 -21.09 13.88 9.92
N GLY A 185 -21.48 14.25 8.70
CA GLY A 185 -20.65 15.11 7.87
C GLY A 185 -19.30 14.42 7.56
N ASP A 186 -18.21 15.07 7.94
CA ASP A 186 -16.85 14.55 7.74
C ASP A 186 -16.29 13.80 8.97
N LYS A 187 -17.09 13.61 10.02
CA LYS A 187 -16.65 12.96 11.26
C LYS A 187 -17.12 11.51 11.33
N ALA A 188 -16.19 10.60 11.51
CA ALA A 188 -16.49 9.22 11.89
C ALA A 188 -17.11 9.18 13.29
N VAL A 189 -18.31 8.61 13.42
CA VAL A 189 -19.04 8.63 14.69
C VAL A 189 -19.35 7.25 15.24
N ARG A 190 -19.60 6.26 14.39
CA ARG A 190 -20.03 4.93 14.85
C ARG A 190 -19.52 3.83 13.91
N LEU A 191 -19.11 2.73 14.53
CA LEU A 191 -18.85 1.47 13.82
C LEU A 191 -20.20 0.81 13.51
N ASP A 192 -20.50 0.64 12.23
CA ASP A 192 -21.74 0.00 11.80
C ASP A 192 -21.60 -1.50 11.64
N THR A 193 -20.66 -1.93 10.82
CA THR A 193 -20.50 -3.35 10.47
C THR A 193 -19.03 -3.70 10.31
N VAL A 194 -18.67 -4.89 10.78
CA VAL A 194 -17.39 -5.55 10.52
C VAL A 194 -17.65 -6.91 9.89
N VAL A 195 -16.98 -7.22 8.79
CA VAL A 195 -17.00 -8.54 8.17
C VAL A 195 -15.59 -9.11 8.22
N VAL A 196 -15.46 -10.33 8.72
CA VAL A 196 -14.20 -11.08 8.71
C VAL A 196 -14.45 -12.41 8.03
N SER A 197 -13.72 -12.70 6.96
CA SER A 197 -13.72 -13.99 6.29
C SER A 197 -12.33 -14.58 6.38
N SER A 198 -12.20 -15.76 6.94
CA SER A 198 -10.91 -16.44 7.10
C SER A 198 -10.98 -17.88 6.67
N GLN A 199 -9.98 -18.29 5.91
CA GLN A 199 -9.72 -19.70 5.62
C GLN A 199 -9.38 -20.42 6.92
N HIS A 200 -9.88 -21.63 7.08
CA HIS A 200 -9.71 -22.44 8.27
C HIS A 200 -9.52 -23.92 7.96
N ALA A 201 -9.04 -24.68 8.94
CA ALA A 201 -8.94 -26.13 8.85
C ALA A 201 -10.32 -26.79 8.73
N SER A 202 -10.36 -28.03 8.26
CA SER A 202 -11.56 -28.87 8.29
C SER A 202 -12.00 -29.15 9.74
N ASP A 203 -13.25 -29.52 9.90
CA ASP A 203 -13.86 -29.92 11.18
C ASP A 203 -13.89 -28.82 12.25
N ILE A 204 -13.95 -27.54 11.81
CA ILE A 204 -14.10 -26.38 12.67
C ILE A 204 -15.58 -25.95 12.65
N ASP A 205 -16.17 -25.83 13.83
CA ASP A 205 -17.52 -25.28 13.96
C ASP A 205 -17.46 -23.75 13.87
N LEU A 206 -18.20 -23.18 12.91
CA LEU A 206 -18.16 -21.75 12.63
C LEU A 206 -18.84 -20.92 13.72
N ASP A 207 -19.96 -21.38 14.25
CA ASP A 207 -20.77 -20.61 15.18
C ASP A 207 -20.26 -20.70 16.61
N SER A 208 -19.83 -21.90 17.04
CA SER A 208 -19.40 -22.14 18.41
C SER A 208 -17.91 -21.95 18.66
N LEU A 209 -17.07 -21.95 17.61
CA LEU A 209 -15.62 -21.81 17.74
C LEU A 209 -15.06 -20.63 16.96
N LEU A 210 -15.21 -20.59 15.64
CA LEU A 210 -14.57 -19.58 14.80
C LEU A 210 -15.09 -18.16 15.11
N ALA A 211 -16.41 -17.97 15.10
CA ALA A 211 -16.99 -16.65 15.32
C ALA A 211 -16.67 -16.08 16.71
N PRO A 212 -16.78 -16.83 17.82
CA PRO A 212 -16.34 -16.33 19.12
C PRO A 212 -14.84 -16.00 19.18
N ASP A 213 -13.98 -16.85 18.63
CA ASP A 213 -12.54 -16.63 18.64
C ASP A 213 -12.13 -15.38 17.83
N VAL A 214 -12.72 -15.21 16.65
CA VAL A 214 -12.48 -14.01 15.82
C VAL A 214 -12.99 -12.75 16.54
N ARG A 215 -14.16 -12.82 17.17
CA ARG A 215 -14.68 -11.69 17.95
C ARG A 215 -13.71 -11.28 19.05
N GLU A 216 -13.29 -12.21 19.87
CA GLU A 216 -12.48 -11.93 21.06
C GLU A 216 -11.04 -11.55 20.70
N PHE A 217 -10.36 -12.41 19.93
CA PHE A 217 -8.92 -12.29 19.71
C PHE A 217 -8.53 -11.36 18.54
N VAL A 218 -9.46 -11.07 17.66
CA VAL A 218 -9.21 -10.18 16.51
C VAL A 218 -9.96 -8.87 16.65
N VAL A 219 -11.29 -8.89 16.64
CA VAL A 219 -12.10 -7.67 16.54
C VAL A 219 -12.04 -6.86 17.84
N GLU A 220 -12.38 -7.45 18.97
CA GLU A 220 -12.35 -6.75 20.27
C GLU A 220 -10.94 -6.29 20.65
N HIS A 221 -9.94 -7.10 20.34
CA HIS A 221 -8.54 -6.71 20.54
C HIS A 221 -8.19 -5.43 19.78
N VAL A 222 -8.53 -5.36 18.49
CA VAL A 222 -8.24 -4.18 17.65
C VAL A 222 -9.07 -2.99 18.08
N LEU A 223 -10.35 -3.16 18.43
CA LEU A 223 -11.18 -2.07 18.93
C LEU A 223 -10.62 -1.50 20.26
N GLY A 224 -10.06 -2.35 21.11
CA GLY A 224 -9.34 -1.91 22.31
C GLY A 224 -8.12 -1.05 21.99
N GLN A 225 -7.37 -1.39 20.95
CA GLN A 225 -6.24 -0.57 20.48
C GLN A 225 -6.68 0.82 20.00
N LEU A 226 -7.85 0.94 19.33
CA LEU A 226 -8.39 2.24 18.93
C LEU A 226 -8.63 3.15 20.14
N VAL A 227 -9.14 2.59 21.24
CA VAL A 227 -9.34 3.34 22.49
C VAL A 227 -8.02 3.81 23.06
N GLU A 228 -7.01 2.95 23.10
CA GLU A 228 -5.65 3.29 23.55
C GLU A 228 -5.03 4.40 22.71
N ASP A 229 -5.28 4.42 21.40
CA ASP A 229 -4.82 5.46 20.47
C ASP A 229 -5.61 6.77 20.58
N GLY A 230 -6.63 6.82 21.44
CA GLY A 230 -7.46 8.01 21.63
C GLY A 230 -8.49 8.25 20.52
N ILE A 231 -8.76 7.27 19.69
CA ILE A 231 -9.78 7.36 18.62
C ILE A 231 -11.16 7.22 19.25
N LYS A 232 -11.97 8.26 19.12
CA LYS A 232 -13.34 8.30 19.63
C LYS A 232 -14.30 7.76 18.59
N LEU A 233 -14.74 6.53 18.76
CA LEU A 233 -15.69 5.87 17.90
C LEU A 233 -16.69 5.11 18.77
N ASP A 234 -17.99 5.30 18.53
CA ASP A 234 -19.02 4.47 19.15
C ASP A 234 -19.00 3.08 18.51
N THR A 235 -18.65 2.07 19.31
CA THR A 235 -18.62 0.66 18.90
C THR A 235 -19.74 -0.17 19.51
N GLU A 236 -20.68 0.46 20.21
CA GLU A 236 -21.78 -0.26 20.82
C GLU A 236 -22.76 -0.76 19.75
N GLY A 237 -23.11 -2.03 19.84
CA GLY A 237 -24.13 -2.64 18.97
C GLY A 237 -23.71 -2.78 17.49
N TYR A 238 -22.44 -2.68 17.16
CA TYR A 238 -22.00 -2.96 15.78
C TYR A 238 -22.33 -4.39 15.37
N ARG A 239 -22.58 -4.58 14.08
CA ARG A 239 -22.84 -5.90 13.52
C ARG A 239 -21.53 -6.57 13.11
N LEU A 240 -21.30 -7.80 13.60
CA LEU A 240 -20.16 -8.62 13.20
C LEU A 240 -20.64 -9.81 12.37
N LEU A 241 -20.09 -9.97 11.19
CA LEU A 241 -20.29 -11.11 10.31
C LEU A 241 -18.97 -11.87 10.16
N VAL A 242 -18.94 -13.13 10.57
CA VAL A 242 -17.77 -14.01 10.45
C VAL A 242 -18.10 -15.12 9.47
N ASN A 243 -17.31 -15.24 8.41
CA ASN A 243 -17.51 -16.22 7.33
C ASN A 243 -18.99 -16.32 6.90
N PRO A 244 -19.60 -15.21 6.42
CA PRO A 244 -21.04 -15.19 6.14
C PRO A 244 -21.47 -16.14 5.01
N THR A 245 -20.55 -16.57 4.15
CA THR A 245 -20.81 -17.60 3.14
C THR A 245 -20.78 -19.03 3.72
N GLY A 246 -20.35 -19.18 4.97
CA GLY A 246 -20.16 -20.47 5.60
C GLY A 246 -18.71 -20.96 5.57
N ARG A 247 -18.55 -22.25 5.35
CA ARG A 247 -17.24 -22.92 5.36
C ARG A 247 -16.28 -22.33 4.32
N PHE A 248 -15.02 -22.08 4.76
CA PHE A 248 -13.95 -21.55 3.94
C PHE A 248 -12.67 -22.39 4.13
N GLU A 249 -12.70 -23.62 3.69
CA GLU A 249 -11.56 -24.55 3.77
C GLU A 249 -10.66 -24.40 2.54
N ILE A 250 -11.26 -24.29 1.35
CA ILE A 250 -10.54 -24.07 0.09
C ILE A 250 -10.37 -22.57 -0.11
N GLY A 251 -9.14 -22.12 -0.11
CA GLY A 251 -8.78 -20.71 -0.25
C GLY A 251 -7.36 -20.56 -0.79
N GLY A 252 -6.88 -19.34 -0.78
CA GLY A 252 -5.59 -19.01 -1.37
C GLY A 252 -5.55 -19.27 -2.88
N PRO A 253 -4.37 -19.54 -3.45
CA PRO A 253 -4.22 -19.73 -4.90
C PRO A 253 -5.02 -20.90 -5.49
N MET A 254 -5.39 -21.88 -4.66
CA MET A 254 -6.26 -22.98 -5.10
C MET A 254 -7.71 -22.52 -5.29
N GLY A 255 -8.14 -21.54 -4.51
CA GLY A 255 -9.50 -20.99 -4.61
C GLY A 255 -9.66 -19.98 -5.74
N ASP A 256 -8.66 -19.11 -5.92
CA ASP A 256 -8.65 -18.04 -6.91
C ASP A 256 -7.22 -17.67 -7.30
N ALA A 257 -7.02 -17.28 -8.56
CA ALA A 257 -5.72 -16.83 -9.03
C ALA A 257 -5.38 -15.43 -8.49
N GLY A 258 -4.10 -15.19 -8.21
CA GLY A 258 -3.59 -13.90 -7.79
C GLY A 258 -2.66 -13.26 -8.82
N LEU A 259 -2.68 -11.95 -8.88
CA LEU A 259 -1.84 -11.14 -9.75
C LEU A 259 -1.30 -9.92 -9.00
N THR A 260 -0.06 -9.55 -9.29
CA THR A 260 0.52 -8.28 -8.82
C THR A 260 -0.32 -7.10 -9.30
N GLY A 261 -0.59 -6.15 -8.41
CA GLY A 261 -1.25 -4.90 -8.77
C GLY A 261 -2.78 -4.97 -8.85
N ARG A 262 -3.42 -5.95 -8.23
CA ARG A 262 -4.89 -6.07 -8.19
C ARG A 262 -5.53 -5.64 -6.87
N LYS A 263 -4.77 -5.05 -5.97
CA LYS A 263 -5.25 -4.53 -4.67
C LYS A 263 -4.84 -3.07 -4.46
N ILE A 264 -4.85 -2.28 -5.53
CA ILE A 264 -4.34 -0.90 -5.53
C ILE A 264 -5.12 0.04 -4.62
N ILE A 265 -6.41 -0.18 -4.42
CA ILE A 265 -7.24 0.63 -3.53
C ILE A 265 -7.00 0.23 -2.06
N ILE A 266 -6.87 -1.06 -1.79
CA ILE A 266 -6.45 -1.58 -0.47
C ILE A 266 -5.05 -1.08 -0.11
N ASP A 267 -4.14 -1.05 -1.06
CA ASP A 267 -2.77 -0.59 -0.88
C ASP A 267 -2.68 0.89 -0.50
N THR A 268 -3.68 1.68 -0.80
CA THR A 268 -3.69 3.14 -0.64
C THR A 268 -4.67 3.59 0.45
N TYR A 269 -5.84 4.10 0.07
CA TYR A 269 -6.73 4.80 1.02
C TYR A 269 -8.13 4.16 1.15
N GLY A 270 -8.33 2.95 0.64
CA GLY A 270 -9.58 2.22 0.79
C GLY A 270 -10.79 2.88 0.11
N GLY A 271 -10.57 3.67 -0.92
CA GLY A 271 -11.62 4.37 -1.66
C GLY A 271 -11.92 5.77 -1.15
N MET A 272 -11.28 6.24 -0.07
CA MET A 272 -11.49 7.59 0.46
C MET A 272 -10.87 8.67 -0.44
N ALA A 273 -9.81 8.36 -1.15
CA ALA A 273 -9.14 9.23 -2.11
C ALA A 273 -9.31 8.71 -3.53
N ARG A 274 -9.13 9.60 -4.50
CA ARG A 274 -8.97 9.23 -5.90
C ARG A 274 -7.68 8.42 -6.10
N HIS A 275 -7.60 7.70 -7.20
CA HIS A 275 -6.44 6.87 -7.55
C HIS A 275 -6.08 7.06 -9.01
N GLY A 276 -4.78 7.11 -9.31
CA GLY A 276 -4.30 7.29 -10.68
C GLY A 276 -4.25 5.99 -11.51
N GLY A 277 -4.43 4.84 -10.88
CA GLY A 277 -4.46 3.52 -11.53
C GLY A 277 -3.14 2.75 -11.48
N GLY A 278 -2.02 3.38 -11.13
CA GLY A 278 -0.71 2.73 -11.05
C GLY A 278 -0.56 1.78 -9.86
N ALA A 279 -0.06 0.58 -10.10
CA ALA A 279 0.32 -0.37 -9.06
C ALA A 279 1.74 -0.11 -8.57
N PHE A 280 2.06 -0.57 -7.36
CA PHE A 280 3.34 -0.33 -6.70
C PHE A 280 4.29 -1.53 -6.76
N SER A 281 3.82 -2.70 -6.31
CA SER A 281 4.69 -3.86 -6.09
C SER A 281 5.40 -4.31 -7.36
N GLY A 282 6.66 -4.69 -7.21
CA GLY A 282 7.51 -5.12 -8.31
C GLY A 282 8.17 -4.00 -9.11
N LYS A 283 7.90 -2.74 -8.80
CA LYS A 283 8.45 -1.57 -9.48
C LYS A 283 9.53 -0.93 -8.63
N ASP A 284 10.72 -0.69 -9.20
CA ASP A 284 11.77 0.12 -8.57
C ASP A 284 11.37 1.61 -8.52
N PRO A 285 12.02 2.44 -7.68
CA PRO A 285 11.59 3.82 -7.46
C PRO A 285 11.77 4.78 -8.65
N SER A 286 12.39 4.37 -9.75
CA SER A 286 12.39 5.16 -11.00
C SER A 286 10.98 5.21 -11.64
N LYS A 287 10.11 4.29 -11.28
CA LYS A 287 8.70 4.29 -11.70
C LYS A 287 7.91 5.25 -10.82
N VAL A 288 7.46 6.36 -11.43
CA VAL A 288 6.71 7.41 -10.72
C VAL A 288 5.36 6.92 -10.19
N ASP A 289 4.77 5.89 -10.78
CA ASP A 289 3.59 5.22 -10.22
C ASP A 289 3.78 4.88 -8.74
N ARG A 290 4.98 4.48 -8.35
CA ARG A 290 5.32 4.15 -6.97
C ARG A 290 5.91 5.35 -6.22
N SER A 291 7.02 5.89 -6.69
CA SER A 291 7.76 6.94 -5.98
C SER A 291 6.97 8.23 -5.82
N ALA A 292 6.26 8.66 -6.85
CA ALA A 292 5.45 9.88 -6.78
C ALA A 292 4.17 9.67 -5.95
N ALA A 293 3.58 8.48 -5.92
CA ALA A 293 2.49 8.18 -5.00
C ALA A 293 2.95 8.26 -3.54
N TYR A 294 4.15 7.77 -3.23
CA TYR A 294 4.75 7.93 -1.91
C TYR A 294 5.03 9.40 -1.57
N ALA A 295 5.58 10.15 -2.53
CA ALA A 295 5.78 11.58 -2.35
C ALA A 295 4.47 12.34 -2.11
N MET A 296 3.38 11.98 -2.81
CA MET A 296 2.07 12.61 -2.60
C MET A 296 1.49 12.30 -1.23
N ARG A 297 1.69 11.09 -0.70
CA ARG A 297 1.35 10.79 0.69
C ARG A 297 2.14 11.69 1.65
N TRP A 298 3.42 11.81 1.45
CA TRP A 298 4.31 12.65 2.25
C TRP A 298 3.86 14.12 2.23
N VAL A 299 3.54 14.66 1.05
CA VAL A 299 3.00 16.03 0.90
C VAL A 299 1.68 16.18 1.64
N ALA A 300 0.69 15.36 1.36
CA ALA A 300 -0.64 15.44 1.97
C ALA A 300 -0.57 15.31 3.50
N LYS A 301 0.22 14.37 3.99
CA LYS A 301 0.40 14.15 5.43
C LYS A 301 1.00 15.38 6.13
N ASN A 302 2.01 16.01 5.53
CA ASN A 302 2.62 17.22 6.09
C ASN A 302 1.68 18.43 6.03
N VAL A 303 0.87 18.56 5.01
CA VAL A 303 -0.16 19.62 4.92
C VAL A 303 -1.15 19.51 6.09
N VAL A 304 -1.66 18.32 6.37
CA VAL A 304 -2.58 18.08 7.48
C VAL A 304 -1.88 18.24 8.83
N ALA A 305 -0.70 17.66 8.99
CA ALA A 305 0.11 17.80 10.21
C ALA A 305 0.47 19.25 10.52
N ALA A 306 0.67 20.08 9.49
CA ALA A 306 0.92 21.52 9.63
C ALA A 306 -0.32 22.32 10.04
N GLY A 307 -1.49 21.71 10.09
CA GLY A 307 -2.75 22.40 10.40
C GLY A 307 -3.28 23.27 9.26
N LEU A 308 -2.79 23.09 8.03
CA LEU A 308 -3.25 23.87 6.86
C LEU A 308 -4.62 23.40 6.36
N ALA A 309 -4.97 22.15 6.59
CA ALA A 309 -6.27 21.57 6.32
C ALA A 309 -6.49 20.35 7.22
N SER A 310 -7.72 19.94 7.48
CA SER A 310 -8.04 18.70 8.18
C SER A 310 -8.18 17.50 7.23
N ARG A 311 -8.38 17.77 5.94
CA ARG A 311 -8.39 16.80 4.84
C ARG A 311 -7.62 17.38 3.66
N CYS A 312 -6.74 16.61 3.08
CA CYS A 312 -5.97 17.05 1.91
C CYS A 312 -5.77 15.90 0.93
N GLU A 313 -6.15 16.13 -0.31
CA GLU A 313 -5.83 15.28 -1.46
C GLU A 313 -4.95 16.06 -2.41
N VAL A 314 -3.88 15.47 -2.86
CA VAL A 314 -2.96 16.09 -3.82
C VAL A 314 -2.79 15.18 -5.04
N GLN A 315 -2.74 15.78 -6.23
CA GLN A 315 -2.45 15.08 -7.47
C GLN A 315 -1.19 15.65 -8.10
N VAL A 316 -0.32 14.77 -8.56
CA VAL A 316 0.81 15.12 -9.43
C VAL A 316 0.71 14.35 -10.73
N ALA A 317 1.15 14.96 -11.82
CA ALA A 317 1.15 14.31 -13.14
C ALA A 317 2.52 14.48 -13.81
N TYR A 318 2.93 13.44 -14.56
CA TYR A 318 4.18 13.42 -15.31
C TYR A 318 3.95 13.09 -16.79
N ALA A 319 4.77 13.67 -17.65
CA ALA A 319 4.95 13.21 -19.02
C ALA A 319 6.14 12.24 -19.09
N ILE A 320 6.04 11.23 -19.93
CA ILE A 320 7.15 10.28 -20.13
C ILE A 320 8.43 11.01 -20.54
N GLY A 321 9.53 10.67 -19.91
CA GLY A 321 10.85 11.23 -20.23
C GLY A 321 11.10 12.65 -19.75
N LYS A 322 10.17 13.27 -19.00
CA LYS A 322 10.37 14.59 -18.37
C LYS A 322 10.65 14.44 -16.87
N ALA A 323 11.51 15.31 -16.35
CA ALA A 323 11.81 15.37 -14.93
C ALA A 323 10.75 16.20 -14.17
N GLU A 324 10.46 17.41 -14.64
CA GLU A 324 9.49 18.28 -13.99
C GLU A 324 8.05 17.74 -14.16
N PRO A 325 7.25 17.75 -13.09
CA PRO A 325 5.83 17.46 -13.21
C PRO A 325 5.13 18.42 -14.19
N VAL A 326 4.12 17.91 -14.89
CA VAL A 326 3.30 18.73 -15.79
C VAL A 326 2.10 19.36 -15.06
N GLY A 327 1.83 18.97 -13.82
CA GLY A 327 0.77 19.55 -13.02
C GLY A 327 0.77 19.11 -11.57
N LEU A 328 0.26 19.98 -10.71
CA LEU A 328 -0.02 19.74 -9.29
C LEU A 328 -1.42 20.30 -9.00
N PHE A 329 -2.26 19.51 -8.35
CA PHE A 329 -3.62 19.89 -7.95
C PHE A 329 -3.83 19.57 -6.46
N VAL A 330 -4.45 20.49 -5.73
CA VAL A 330 -4.72 20.35 -4.30
C VAL A 330 -6.21 20.48 -4.04
N GLU A 331 -6.79 19.52 -3.32
CA GLU A 331 -8.18 19.55 -2.86
C GLU A 331 -8.22 19.44 -1.33
N THR A 332 -8.87 20.37 -0.67
CA THR A 332 -8.96 20.40 0.80
C THR A 332 -10.39 20.18 1.32
N PHE A 333 -11.34 19.90 0.44
CA PHE A 333 -12.74 19.60 0.79
C PHE A 333 -13.41 20.66 1.68
N GLY A 334 -13.04 21.92 1.51
CA GLY A 334 -13.56 23.01 2.32
C GLY A 334 -12.99 23.10 3.73
N THR A 335 -11.91 22.38 4.04
CA THR A 335 -11.30 22.33 5.38
C THR A 335 -10.04 23.19 5.52
N ALA A 336 -9.65 23.92 4.48
CA ALA A 336 -8.44 24.72 4.48
C ALA A 336 -8.51 25.85 5.52
N ALA A 337 -7.41 26.01 6.28
CA ALA A 337 -7.24 27.09 7.25
C ALA A 337 -6.74 28.39 6.59
N VAL A 338 -6.20 28.30 5.38
CA VAL A 338 -5.74 29.42 4.54
C VAL A 338 -6.25 29.18 3.11
N ASP A 339 -6.08 30.16 2.22
CA ASP A 339 -6.44 29.97 0.82
C ASP A 339 -5.70 28.78 0.22
N VAL A 340 -6.41 27.96 -0.57
CA VAL A 340 -5.86 26.76 -1.21
C VAL A 340 -4.66 27.10 -2.10
N GLU A 341 -4.70 28.24 -2.79
CA GLU A 341 -3.57 28.71 -3.61
C GLU A 341 -2.29 28.92 -2.77
N ARG A 342 -2.42 29.39 -1.53
CA ARG A 342 -1.26 29.47 -0.61
C ARG A 342 -0.70 28.10 -0.25
N ILE A 343 -1.57 27.11 -0.11
CA ILE A 343 -1.14 25.71 0.14
C ILE A 343 -0.42 25.16 -1.08
N GLU A 344 -0.96 25.36 -2.28
CA GLU A 344 -0.32 24.93 -3.54
C GLU A 344 1.06 25.55 -3.71
N ASN A 345 1.16 26.87 -3.49
CA ASN A 345 2.45 27.59 -3.60
C ASN A 345 3.44 27.10 -2.53
N ALA A 346 3.00 26.86 -1.30
CA ALA A 346 3.84 26.33 -0.23
C ALA A 346 4.38 24.92 -0.57
N ILE A 347 3.54 24.07 -1.14
CA ILE A 347 3.97 22.73 -1.59
C ILE A 347 5.04 22.86 -2.68
N GLY A 348 4.84 23.72 -3.68
CA GLY A 348 5.80 23.96 -4.74
C GLY A 348 7.14 24.52 -4.26
N GLU A 349 7.14 25.29 -3.19
CA GLU A 349 8.36 25.85 -2.58
C GLU A 349 9.11 24.84 -1.71
N VAL A 350 8.38 23.98 -0.97
CA VAL A 350 8.96 23.09 0.04
C VAL A 350 9.37 21.75 -0.54
N PHE A 351 8.67 21.23 -1.54
CA PHE A 351 8.89 19.91 -2.11
C PHE A 351 9.42 19.99 -3.54
N ASP A 352 10.48 19.26 -3.80
CA ASP A 352 10.99 19.00 -5.15
C ASP A 352 10.40 17.67 -5.64
N LEU A 353 9.54 17.72 -6.65
CA LEU A 353 8.77 16.56 -7.13
C LEU A 353 9.37 15.96 -8.42
N ARG A 354 10.60 16.30 -8.77
CA ARG A 354 11.33 15.59 -9.82
C ARG A 354 11.67 14.17 -9.36
N PRO A 355 11.65 13.15 -10.24
CA PRO A 355 11.88 11.75 -9.83
C PRO A 355 13.17 11.55 -9.02
N ALA A 356 14.29 12.11 -9.44
CA ALA A 356 15.57 12.00 -8.72
C ALA A 356 15.52 12.66 -7.34
N ALA A 357 14.83 13.79 -7.21
CA ALA A 357 14.65 14.48 -5.93
C ALA A 357 13.81 13.69 -4.95
N ILE A 358 12.72 13.07 -5.41
CA ILE A 358 11.87 12.19 -4.59
C ILE A 358 12.69 10.99 -4.07
N ILE A 359 13.46 10.35 -4.95
CA ILE A 359 14.31 9.21 -4.57
C ILE A 359 15.31 9.62 -3.49
N ARG A 360 15.97 10.78 -3.67
CA ARG A 360 16.91 11.34 -2.70
C ARG A 360 16.24 11.65 -1.36
N ASP A 361 15.17 12.42 -1.39
CA ASP A 361 14.53 12.96 -0.18
C ASP A 361 13.83 11.87 0.66
N LEU A 362 13.28 10.86 0.00
CA LEU A 362 12.66 9.71 0.66
C LEU A 362 13.58 8.51 0.82
N ASP A 363 14.83 8.60 0.35
CA ASP A 363 15.83 7.52 0.45
C ASP A 363 15.31 6.17 -0.06
N LEU A 364 14.87 6.14 -1.31
CA LEU A 364 14.13 5.03 -1.89
C LEU A 364 14.97 3.92 -2.53
N LEU A 365 16.31 4.08 -2.64
CA LEU A 365 17.17 3.05 -3.24
C LEU A 365 17.57 1.93 -2.27
N ARG A 366 16.77 1.68 -1.24
CA ARG A 366 17.00 0.66 -0.22
C ARG A 366 16.05 -0.53 -0.40
N PRO A 367 16.40 -1.73 0.10
CA PRO A 367 15.55 -2.91 0.02
C PRO A 367 14.46 -2.90 1.11
N ILE A 368 13.48 -2.01 0.98
CA ILE A 368 12.42 -1.76 1.96
C ILE A 368 11.02 -2.21 1.50
N TYR A 369 10.91 -2.73 0.29
CA TYR A 369 9.63 -2.82 -0.41
C TYR A 369 8.81 -4.06 -0.06
N ALA A 370 9.42 -5.18 0.26
CA ALA A 370 8.68 -6.39 0.68
C ALA A 370 7.76 -6.12 1.88
N ARG A 371 8.19 -5.25 2.80
CA ARG A 371 7.39 -4.85 3.97
C ARG A 371 6.16 -4.02 3.63
N THR A 372 6.14 -3.37 2.48
CA THR A 372 5.00 -2.55 2.03
C THR A 372 3.88 -3.38 1.43
N ALA A 373 4.18 -4.59 0.98
CA ALA A 373 3.32 -5.36 0.08
C ALA A 373 2.07 -5.97 0.72
N ALA A 374 1.90 -5.87 2.03
CA ALA A 374 0.69 -6.26 2.74
C ALA A 374 0.36 -5.25 3.84
N TYR A 375 -0.92 -5.09 4.14
CA TYR A 375 -1.45 -4.20 5.19
C TYR A 375 -1.30 -2.71 4.92
N GLY A 376 -1.24 -2.32 3.65
CA GLY A 376 -1.22 -0.93 3.19
C GLY A 376 0.18 -0.32 3.13
N HIS A 377 0.39 0.51 2.11
CA HIS A 377 1.63 1.26 1.94
C HIS A 377 1.68 2.53 2.80
N PHE A 378 0.52 3.01 3.25
CA PHE A 378 0.37 4.28 3.97
C PHE A 378 -0.22 4.06 5.36
N GLY A 379 0.15 4.92 6.30
CA GLY A 379 -0.36 4.91 7.67
C GLY A 379 0.40 4.02 8.64
N ARG A 380 1.49 3.40 8.21
CA ARG A 380 2.40 2.66 9.10
C ARG A 380 3.67 3.47 9.33
N GLU A 381 3.83 4.01 10.54
CA GLU A 381 4.95 4.90 10.89
C GLU A 381 6.21 4.11 11.25
N LEU A 382 6.66 3.27 10.30
CA LEU A 382 7.89 2.51 10.43
C LEU A 382 9.09 3.36 9.96
N PRO A 383 10.30 3.17 10.52
CA PRO A 383 11.48 3.96 10.14
C PRO A 383 11.79 3.92 8.64
N ASP A 384 11.56 2.78 7.99
CA ASP A 384 11.80 2.61 6.55
C ASP A 384 10.71 3.26 5.66
N PHE A 385 9.56 3.58 6.22
CA PHE A 385 8.46 4.23 5.51
C PHE A 385 8.61 5.75 5.59
N THR A 386 9.60 6.27 4.90
CA THR A 386 10.03 7.67 4.97
C THR A 386 8.96 8.67 4.53
N TRP A 387 8.04 8.25 3.68
CA TRP A 387 6.88 9.05 3.24
C TRP A 387 5.85 9.29 4.35
N GLU A 388 5.98 8.61 5.49
CA GLU A 388 5.14 8.86 6.66
C GLU A 388 5.73 9.91 7.61
N ARG A 389 6.90 10.46 7.32
CA ARG A 389 7.53 11.51 8.13
C ARG A 389 6.75 12.82 8.04
N THR A 390 6.66 13.53 9.17
CA THR A 390 6.09 14.88 9.27
C THR A 390 7.19 15.93 9.43
N ASP A 391 8.25 15.81 8.67
CA ASP A 391 9.49 16.58 8.75
C ASP A 391 9.48 17.91 7.95
N ARG A 392 8.36 18.22 7.28
CA ARG A 392 8.19 19.44 6.49
C ARG A 392 7.14 20.40 7.07
N VAL A 393 6.63 20.13 8.26
CA VAL A 393 5.56 20.92 8.89
C VAL A 393 5.98 22.39 9.07
N ASP A 394 7.13 22.65 9.67
CA ASP A 394 7.58 24.01 9.92
C ASP A 394 7.85 24.78 8.62
N ALA A 395 8.46 24.12 7.64
CA ALA A 395 8.71 24.71 6.32
C ALA A 395 7.42 25.06 5.59
N LEU A 396 6.41 24.18 5.65
CA LEU A 396 5.09 24.43 5.04
C LEU A 396 4.37 25.58 5.73
N ARG A 397 4.39 25.64 7.05
CA ARG A 397 3.77 26.74 7.81
C ARG A 397 4.41 28.08 7.43
N ALA A 398 5.73 28.15 7.40
CA ALA A 398 6.47 29.36 7.02
C ALA A 398 6.15 29.77 5.57
N ALA A 399 6.18 28.84 4.63
CA ALA A 399 5.88 29.11 3.23
C ALA A 399 4.41 29.53 3.02
N ALA A 400 3.48 29.06 3.84
CA ALA A 400 2.07 29.47 3.82
C ALA A 400 1.80 30.76 4.61
N GLY A 401 2.82 31.32 5.27
CA GLY A 401 2.70 32.59 6.00
C GLY A 401 2.04 32.45 7.38
N LEU A 402 2.29 31.32 8.06
CA LEU A 402 1.81 31.05 9.42
C LEU A 402 2.96 30.97 10.42
#